data_43c6961a0f8bf3ed78b42abb65d2ebc9
#
_entry.id   43c6961a0f8bf3ed78b42abb65d2ebc9
#
_cell.length_a   1.000
_cell.length_b   1.000
_cell.length_c   1.000
_cell.angle_alpha   90.00
_cell.angle_beta   90.00
_cell.angle_gamma   90.00
#
_symmetry.space_group_name_H-M   'P 1'
#
loop_
_entity.id
_entity.type
_entity.pdbx_description
1 polymer ?
#
loop_
_entity_poly.entity_id
_entity_poly.type
_entity_poly.pdbx_seq_one_letter_code
_entity_poly.pdbx_strand_id
1 'polypeptide(L)'
;MILIDAVYINSFGGKTILELFVTKILKLNIECYFLLDNRLKSKLVGNIKTDNLTLIDATHADRKSFYLKNINRFSSILCLANIPPPIQTSIKTTIFFHNSLLLNPLSHPISFKTRIINFFKFNYIKYYNQNDYNWIVQTPHIFKSLRKNLIINSDQISIYPIIEQESVLPNSKKITNDFVYVSSGVSHKNHIRLIKAFIEGANKTDIEIKLHLTLNKEELPKYIYPRNLKVEFHGT
;
A
#
# COMPACT_ATOMS: atom_id res chain seq x y z
N MET A 1 10.57 6.05 23.13
CA MET A 1 9.70 5.05 22.47
C MET A 1 9.22 5.60 21.14
N ILE A 2 9.16 4.77 20.09
CA ILE A 2 8.72 5.16 18.73
C ILE A 2 7.24 4.87 18.58
N LEU A 3 6.43 5.84 18.06
CA LEU A 3 5.06 5.58 17.65
C LEU A 3 5.03 5.06 16.20
N ILE A 4 4.46 3.89 15.98
CA ILE A 4 4.14 3.34 14.66
C ILE A 4 2.66 3.57 14.40
N ASP A 5 2.35 4.56 13.59
CA ASP A 5 0.96 4.91 13.23
C ASP A 5 0.58 4.28 11.90
N ALA A 6 -0.27 3.28 11.95
CA ALA A 6 -0.80 2.54 10.80
C ALA A 6 -2.33 2.56 10.73
N VAL A 7 -2.96 3.58 11.33
CA VAL A 7 -4.40 3.81 11.17
C VAL A 7 -4.72 3.99 9.68
N TYR A 8 -5.80 3.40 9.20
CA TYR A 8 -6.23 3.26 7.80
C TYR A 8 -5.57 2.12 7.01
N ILE A 9 -4.65 1.34 7.63
CA ILE A 9 -4.11 0.12 7.02
C ILE A 9 -4.87 -1.09 7.57
N ASN A 10 -5.70 -1.72 6.75
CA ASN A 10 -6.50 -2.89 7.16
C ASN A 10 -6.55 -4.01 6.11
N SER A 11 -6.03 -3.78 4.90
CA SER A 11 -6.17 -4.72 3.78
C SER A 11 -5.07 -4.56 2.73
N PHE A 12 -4.99 -5.52 1.81
CA PHE A 12 -4.11 -5.52 0.63
C PHE A 12 -2.62 -5.24 0.92
N GLY A 13 -1.94 -4.64 -0.04
CA GLY A 13 -0.50 -4.35 0.03
C GLY A 13 -0.07 -3.51 1.24
N GLY A 14 -0.93 -2.62 1.73
CA GLY A 14 -0.66 -1.86 2.96
C GLY A 14 -0.55 -2.79 4.18
N LYS A 15 -1.45 -3.77 4.29
CA LYS A 15 -1.41 -4.79 5.34
C LYS A 15 -0.13 -5.62 5.26
N THR A 16 0.25 -6.09 4.09
CA THR A 16 1.49 -6.86 3.88
C THR A 16 2.73 -6.07 4.33
N ILE A 17 2.79 -4.79 3.96
CA ILE A 17 3.88 -3.91 4.39
C ILE A 17 3.91 -3.77 5.91
N LEU A 18 2.77 -3.51 6.54
CA LEU A 18 2.65 -3.41 7.99
C LEU A 18 3.11 -4.70 8.68
N GLU A 19 2.69 -5.86 8.18
CA GLU A 19 3.06 -7.16 8.71
C GLU A 19 4.56 -7.41 8.65
N LEU A 20 5.22 -7.03 7.54
CA LEU A 20 6.68 -7.09 7.40
C LEU A 20 7.38 -6.17 8.43
N PHE A 21 6.88 -4.94 8.60
CA PHE A 21 7.42 -4.01 9.59
C PHE A 21 7.28 -4.53 11.00
N VAL A 22 6.09 -4.97 11.41
CA VAL A 22 5.83 -5.51 12.76
C VAL A 22 6.74 -6.70 13.01
N THR A 23 6.85 -7.64 12.07
CA THR A 23 7.71 -8.82 12.20
C THR A 23 9.18 -8.43 12.40
N LYS A 24 9.71 -7.48 11.62
CA LYS A 24 11.09 -6.99 11.78
C LYS A 24 11.30 -6.28 13.12
N ILE A 25 10.38 -5.40 13.52
CA ILE A 25 10.46 -4.66 14.79
C ILE A 25 10.48 -5.63 15.98
N LEU A 26 9.58 -6.61 15.99
CA LEU A 26 9.53 -7.62 17.06
C LEU A 26 10.81 -8.47 17.09
N LYS A 27 11.31 -8.89 15.93
CA LYS A 27 12.55 -9.67 15.83
C LYS A 27 13.78 -8.88 16.32
N LEU A 28 13.83 -7.59 16.10
CA LEU A 28 14.93 -6.70 16.51
C LEU A 28 14.77 -6.16 17.94
N ASN A 29 13.68 -6.51 18.64
CA ASN A 29 13.36 -6.02 19.98
C ASN A 29 13.37 -4.48 20.10
N ILE A 30 12.94 -3.78 19.04
CA ILE A 30 12.86 -2.32 19.05
C ILE A 30 11.64 -1.90 19.87
N GLU A 31 11.84 -1.01 20.84
CA GLU A 31 10.77 -0.49 21.68
C GLU A 31 9.86 0.46 20.90
N CYS A 32 8.68 -0.04 20.51
CA CYS A 32 7.68 0.69 19.73
C CYS A 32 6.31 0.61 20.39
N TYR A 33 5.50 1.64 20.13
CA TYR A 33 4.07 1.67 20.41
C TYR A 33 3.29 1.64 19.10
N PHE A 34 2.30 0.79 18.98
CA PHE A 34 1.52 0.59 17.77
C PHE A 34 0.14 1.22 17.90
N LEU A 35 -0.18 2.14 17.00
CA LEU A 35 -1.51 2.69 16.81
C LEU A 35 -2.08 2.14 15.50
N LEU A 36 -3.05 1.23 15.60
CA LEU A 36 -3.55 0.46 14.45
C LEU A 36 -5.05 0.66 14.25
N ASP A 37 -5.50 0.34 13.04
CA ASP A 37 -6.91 0.30 12.65
C ASP A 37 -7.60 -0.91 13.29
N ASN A 38 -8.72 -0.71 13.99
CA ASN A 38 -9.48 -1.79 14.66
C ASN A 38 -10.04 -2.83 13.68
N ARG A 39 -10.16 -2.50 12.38
CA ARG A 39 -10.58 -3.42 11.32
C ARG A 39 -9.45 -4.33 10.84
N LEU A 40 -8.22 -4.12 11.31
CA LEU A 40 -7.07 -4.93 10.89
C LEU A 40 -7.21 -6.36 11.41
N LYS A 41 -7.48 -7.30 10.50
CA LYS A 41 -7.50 -8.73 10.80
C LYS A 41 -6.11 -9.31 10.51
N SER A 42 -5.25 -9.38 11.53
CA SER A 42 -3.91 -9.95 11.41
C SER A 42 -3.54 -10.74 12.65
N LYS A 43 -2.98 -11.93 12.45
CA LYS A 43 -2.44 -12.75 13.55
C LYS A 43 -1.26 -12.07 14.25
N LEU A 44 -0.55 -11.17 13.55
CA LEU A 44 0.59 -10.45 14.12
C LEU A 44 0.19 -9.46 15.21
N VAL A 45 -1.05 -8.95 15.19
CA VAL A 45 -1.57 -8.07 16.26
C VAL A 45 -1.53 -8.78 17.60
N GLY A 46 -1.82 -10.09 17.64
CA GLY A 46 -1.74 -10.91 18.86
C GLY A 46 -0.31 -11.12 19.39
N ASN A 47 0.71 -10.83 18.60
CA ASN A 47 2.13 -10.92 19.02
C ASN A 47 2.66 -9.62 19.62
N ILE A 48 1.91 -8.52 19.51
CA ILE A 48 2.28 -7.23 20.12
C ILE A 48 1.80 -7.22 21.57
N LYS A 49 2.67 -6.80 22.49
CA LYS A 49 2.28 -6.63 23.90
C LYS A 49 1.13 -5.62 24.02
N THR A 50 0.11 -5.94 24.79
CA THR A 50 -1.09 -5.11 24.97
C THR A 50 -0.79 -3.70 25.44
N ASP A 51 0.21 -3.51 26.31
CA ASP A 51 0.64 -2.22 26.81
C ASP A 51 1.25 -1.31 25.74
N ASN A 52 1.68 -1.90 24.62
CA ASN A 52 2.30 -1.21 23.50
C ASN A 52 1.39 -1.14 22.26
N LEU A 53 0.08 -1.33 22.42
CA LEU A 53 -0.88 -1.36 21.34
C LEU A 53 -2.14 -0.58 21.67
N THR A 54 -2.60 0.23 20.72
CA THR A 54 -3.97 0.77 20.72
C THR A 54 -4.61 0.50 19.38
N LEU A 55 -5.82 -0.04 19.41
CA LEU A 55 -6.69 -0.19 18.25
C LEU A 55 -7.74 0.92 18.29
N ILE A 56 -7.90 1.67 17.20
CA ILE A 56 -8.88 2.75 17.11
C ILE A 56 -9.70 2.64 15.82
N ASP A 57 -10.84 3.29 15.81
CA ASP A 57 -11.59 3.49 14.57
C ASP A 57 -10.80 4.38 13.61
N ALA A 58 -10.85 4.03 12.32
CA ALA A 58 -10.12 4.77 11.30
C ALA A 58 -10.84 6.08 10.95
N THR A 59 -11.05 6.92 11.96
CA THR A 59 -11.59 8.27 11.84
C THR A 59 -10.50 9.32 12.11
N HIS A 60 -10.68 10.52 11.55
CA HIS A 60 -9.79 11.64 11.88
C HIS A 60 -9.90 12.02 13.36
N ALA A 61 -11.11 11.98 13.92
CA ALA A 61 -11.39 12.39 15.30
C ALA A 61 -10.68 11.47 16.30
N ASP A 62 -10.79 10.15 16.15
CA ASP A 62 -10.16 9.20 17.06
C ASP A 62 -8.64 9.26 16.98
N ARG A 63 -8.11 9.34 15.74
CA ARG A 63 -6.67 9.50 15.54
C ARG A 63 -6.15 10.79 16.18
N LYS A 64 -6.84 11.92 15.98
CA LYS A 64 -6.49 13.21 16.59
C LYS A 64 -6.58 13.17 18.11
N SER A 65 -7.65 12.57 18.67
CA SER A 65 -7.81 12.39 20.11
C SER A 65 -6.67 11.57 20.73
N PHE A 66 -6.26 10.48 20.08
CA PHE A 66 -5.12 9.70 20.53
C PHE A 66 -3.84 10.54 20.58
N TYR A 67 -3.54 11.28 19.52
CA TYR A 67 -2.35 12.12 19.46
C TYR A 67 -2.36 13.18 20.58
N LEU A 68 -3.44 13.92 20.75
CA LEU A 68 -3.56 14.96 21.79
C LEU A 68 -3.34 14.41 23.20
N LYS A 69 -3.75 13.16 23.46
CA LYS A 69 -3.61 12.54 24.78
C LYS A 69 -2.24 11.91 25.03
N ASN A 70 -1.55 11.46 24.00
CA ASN A 70 -0.41 10.55 24.14
C ASN A 70 0.89 11.05 23.51
N ILE A 71 0.87 12.15 22.75
CA ILE A 71 2.03 12.58 21.95
C ILE A 71 3.33 12.72 22.74
N ASN A 72 3.25 13.19 23.98
CA ASN A 72 4.40 13.42 24.86
C ASN A 72 5.10 12.11 25.31
N ARG A 73 4.49 10.95 25.05
CA ARG A 73 5.09 9.63 25.35
C ARG A 73 6.12 9.20 24.31
N PHE A 74 6.16 9.86 23.16
CA PHE A 74 6.93 9.41 22.01
C PHE A 74 8.09 10.35 21.69
N SER A 75 9.24 9.76 21.34
CA SER A 75 10.44 10.49 20.90
C SER A 75 10.48 10.62 19.36
N SER A 76 9.77 9.75 18.65
CA SER A 76 9.65 9.82 17.21
C SER A 76 8.36 9.12 16.72
N ILE A 77 7.93 9.48 15.51
CA ILE A 77 6.72 8.97 14.88
C ILE A 77 7.05 8.43 13.50
N LEU A 78 6.56 7.23 13.19
CA LEU A 78 6.55 6.66 11.85
C LEU A 78 5.10 6.45 11.40
N CYS A 79 4.66 7.24 10.42
CA CYS A 79 3.33 7.11 9.79
C CYS A 79 3.41 6.20 8.57
N LEU A 80 2.74 5.05 8.60
CA LEU A 80 2.78 4.05 7.51
C LEU A 80 1.64 4.21 6.49
N ALA A 81 0.60 4.97 6.82
CA ALA A 81 -0.62 5.08 6.01
C ALA A 81 -0.61 6.20 4.96
N ASN A 82 0.55 6.64 4.48
CA ASN A 82 0.73 7.74 3.50
C ASN A 82 0.34 9.13 4.00
N ILE A 83 -0.03 9.31 5.24
CA ILE A 83 -0.55 10.59 5.77
C ILE A 83 0.20 11.02 7.03
N PRO A 84 0.46 12.33 7.19
CA PRO A 84 1.11 12.87 8.37
C PRO A 84 0.23 12.76 9.64
N PRO A 85 0.78 13.06 10.82
CA PRO A 85 0.02 13.20 12.05
C PRO A 85 -1.16 14.17 11.90
N PRO A 86 -2.28 13.96 12.63
CA PRO A 86 -3.47 14.83 12.57
C PRO A 86 -3.35 16.11 13.42
N ILE A 87 -2.16 16.38 13.91
CA ILE A 87 -1.79 17.58 14.67
C ILE A 87 -0.42 18.08 14.22
N GLN A 88 -0.12 19.32 14.46
CA GLN A 88 1.24 19.84 14.37
C GLN A 88 2.06 19.34 15.56
N THR A 89 3.31 18.95 15.34
CA THR A 89 4.19 18.43 16.38
C THR A 89 5.65 18.70 16.04
N SER A 90 6.47 19.00 17.06
CA SER A 90 7.92 19.12 16.94
C SER A 90 8.65 17.76 17.06
N ILE A 91 7.90 16.66 17.26
CA ILE A 91 8.49 15.34 17.37
C ILE A 91 8.96 14.89 15.99
N LYS A 92 10.18 14.35 15.93
CA LYS A 92 10.77 13.80 14.70
C LYS A 92 9.79 12.83 14.02
N THR A 93 9.25 13.25 12.88
CA THR A 93 8.21 12.51 12.16
C THR A 93 8.73 12.03 10.81
N THR A 94 8.49 10.77 10.51
CA THR A 94 8.75 10.16 9.21
C THR A 94 7.47 9.59 8.63
N ILE A 95 7.17 9.92 7.38
CA ILE A 95 6.01 9.44 6.65
C ILE A 95 6.47 8.44 5.58
N PHE A 96 5.99 7.21 5.67
CA PHE A 96 6.16 6.23 4.61
C PHE A 96 5.08 6.42 3.56
N PHE A 97 5.49 6.81 2.36
CA PHE A 97 4.59 7.15 1.27
C PHE A 97 4.76 6.18 0.08
N HIS A 98 3.73 5.43 -0.23
CA HIS A 98 3.75 4.38 -1.26
C HIS A 98 2.57 4.44 -2.24
N ASN A 99 1.60 5.34 -2.05
CA ASN A 99 0.41 5.43 -2.89
C ASN A 99 0.47 6.64 -3.85
N SER A 100 0.99 6.42 -5.04
CA SER A 100 1.11 7.46 -6.08
C SER A 100 -0.24 8.06 -6.53
N LEU A 101 -1.36 7.32 -6.39
CA LEU A 101 -2.70 7.81 -6.76
C LEU A 101 -3.15 9.02 -5.92
N LEU A 102 -2.55 9.22 -4.74
CA LEU A 102 -2.84 10.36 -3.89
C LEU A 102 -2.18 11.65 -4.38
N LEU A 103 -1.06 11.57 -5.12
CA LEU A 103 -0.29 12.76 -5.51
C LEU A 103 -0.84 13.49 -6.74
N ASN A 104 -1.62 12.81 -7.55
CA ASN A 104 -2.27 13.41 -8.71
C ASN A 104 -3.63 12.76 -8.96
N PRO A 105 -4.61 13.03 -8.08
CA PRO A 105 -5.89 12.33 -8.09
C PRO A 105 -6.72 12.56 -9.37
N LEU A 106 -6.45 13.62 -10.13
CA LEU A 106 -7.22 13.97 -11.32
C LEU A 106 -6.70 13.29 -12.60
N SER A 107 -5.43 12.85 -12.63
CA SER A 107 -4.79 12.32 -13.84
C SER A 107 -4.97 10.82 -14.06
N HIS A 108 -5.46 10.09 -13.06
CA HIS A 108 -5.60 8.65 -13.15
C HIS A 108 -6.98 8.22 -13.66
N PRO A 109 -7.07 7.14 -14.47
CA PRO A 109 -8.33 6.58 -14.96
C PRO A 109 -9.04 5.77 -13.85
N ILE A 110 -9.42 6.45 -12.79
CA ILE A 110 -10.14 5.92 -11.63
C ILE A 110 -11.55 6.49 -11.57
N SER A 111 -12.45 5.84 -10.83
CA SER A 111 -13.84 6.29 -10.70
C SER A 111 -13.92 7.73 -10.14
N PHE A 112 -14.94 8.46 -10.53
CA PHE A 112 -15.18 9.85 -10.05
C PHE A 112 -15.21 9.93 -8.52
N LYS A 113 -15.90 8.99 -7.86
CA LYS A 113 -15.93 8.89 -6.39
C LYS A 113 -14.52 8.76 -5.79
N THR A 114 -13.68 7.91 -6.36
CA THR A 114 -12.30 7.72 -5.91
C THR A 114 -11.44 8.98 -6.13
N ARG A 115 -11.66 9.71 -7.23
CA ARG A 115 -10.97 10.99 -7.48
C ARG A 115 -11.28 12.01 -6.39
N ILE A 116 -12.54 12.17 -6.02
CA ILE A 116 -12.97 13.09 -4.97
C ILE A 116 -12.31 12.70 -3.64
N ILE A 117 -12.37 11.43 -3.25
CA ILE A 117 -11.75 10.95 -2.01
C ILE A 117 -10.24 11.21 -2.00
N ASN A 118 -9.55 10.91 -3.10
CA ASN A 118 -8.11 11.15 -3.21
C ASN A 118 -7.77 12.64 -3.21
N PHE A 119 -8.61 13.49 -3.78
CA PHE A 119 -8.45 14.94 -3.72
C PHE A 119 -8.51 15.47 -2.27
N PHE A 120 -9.48 15.02 -1.48
CA PHE A 120 -9.54 15.40 -0.06
C PHE A 120 -8.36 14.83 0.73
N LYS A 121 -7.93 13.59 0.47
CA LYS A 121 -6.74 13.02 1.10
C LYS A 121 -5.47 13.79 0.73
N PHE A 122 -5.31 14.20 -0.52
CA PHE A 122 -4.18 15.01 -0.95
C PHE A 122 -4.13 16.36 -0.23
N ASN A 123 -5.28 17.07 -0.14
CA ASN A 123 -5.36 18.34 0.59
C ASN A 123 -5.11 18.14 2.10
N TYR A 124 -5.56 17.03 2.68
CA TYR A 124 -5.22 16.66 4.05
C TYR A 124 -3.71 16.52 4.24
N ILE A 125 -3.04 15.78 3.36
CA ILE A 125 -1.58 15.59 3.39
C ILE A 125 -0.90 16.97 3.30
N LYS A 126 -1.32 17.81 2.37
CA LYS A 126 -0.76 19.15 2.16
C LYS A 126 -0.95 20.05 3.39
N TYR A 127 -2.11 19.99 4.02
CA TYR A 127 -2.43 20.81 5.19
C TYR A 127 -1.62 20.42 6.43
N TYR A 128 -1.43 19.11 6.66
CA TYR A 128 -0.69 18.59 7.83
C TYR A 128 0.79 18.35 7.56
N ASN A 129 1.27 18.57 6.34
CA ASN A 129 2.71 18.49 6.06
C ASN A 129 3.45 19.63 6.74
N GLN A 130 4.54 19.32 7.40
CA GLN A 130 5.44 20.29 8.03
C GLN A 130 6.83 20.23 7.39
N ASN A 131 7.52 21.36 7.40
CA ASN A 131 8.83 21.49 6.72
C ASN A 131 9.95 20.64 7.33
N ASP A 132 9.77 20.10 8.52
CA ASP A 132 10.73 19.26 9.24
C ASP A 132 10.40 17.75 9.16
N TYR A 133 9.34 17.38 8.45
CA TYR A 133 8.98 15.97 8.27
C TYR A 133 9.87 15.29 7.24
N ASN A 134 10.29 14.07 7.57
CA ASN A 134 11.00 13.19 6.65
C ASN A 134 10.02 12.27 5.90
N TRP A 135 10.37 11.96 4.67
CA TRP A 135 9.55 11.11 3.81
C TRP A 135 10.36 9.91 3.33
N ILE A 136 9.77 8.74 3.40
CA ILE A 136 10.34 7.53 2.81
C ILE A 136 9.42 7.09 1.68
N VAL A 137 10.00 6.84 0.51
CA VAL A 137 9.29 6.37 -0.68
C VAL A 137 9.95 5.11 -1.23
N GLN A 138 9.21 4.30 -1.98
CA GLN A 138 9.71 3.04 -2.52
C GLN A 138 10.46 3.17 -3.85
N THR A 139 10.12 4.18 -4.65
CA THR A 139 10.61 4.29 -6.03
C THR A 139 11.00 5.71 -6.41
N PRO A 140 11.94 5.87 -7.37
CA PRO A 140 12.29 7.18 -7.92
C PRO A 140 11.10 7.92 -8.55
N HIS A 141 10.11 7.19 -9.07
CA HIS A 141 8.90 7.80 -9.63
C HIS A 141 8.09 8.51 -8.54
N ILE A 142 7.86 7.85 -7.40
CA ILE A 142 7.13 8.45 -6.28
C ILE A 142 7.93 9.61 -5.70
N PHE A 143 9.26 9.50 -5.59
CA PHE A 143 10.15 10.59 -5.17
C PHE A 143 9.92 11.86 -6.00
N LYS A 144 10.01 11.75 -7.33
CA LYS A 144 9.80 12.88 -8.26
C LYS A 144 8.39 13.48 -8.11
N SER A 145 7.38 12.62 -8.01
CA SER A 145 5.99 13.04 -7.86
C SER A 145 5.72 13.73 -6.52
N LEU A 146 6.25 13.21 -5.43
CA LEU A 146 6.10 13.78 -4.09
C LEU A 146 6.74 15.17 -4.02
N ARG A 147 7.99 15.30 -4.49
CA ARG A 147 8.72 16.55 -4.55
C ARG A 147 7.97 17.62 -5.35
N LYS A 148 7.43 17.24 -6.52
CA LYS A 148 6.70 18.17 -7.40
C LYS A 148 5.39 18.64 -6.79
N ASN A 149 4.61 17.76 -6.19
CA ASN A 149 3.22 18.06 -5.79
C ASN A 149 3.10 18.60 -4.36
N LEU A 150 4.01 18.26 -3.45
CA LEU A 150 4.00 18.75 -2.06
C LEU A 150 5.10 19.78 -1.75
N ILE A 151 5.96 20.10 -2.72
CA ILE A 151 7.05 21.09 -2.57
C ILE A 151 7.96 20.74 -1.37
N ILE A 152 8.37 19.47 -1.31
CA ILE A 152 9.26 18.95 -0.26
C ILE A 152 10.71 19.01 -0.79
N ASN A 153 11.64 19.39 0.08
CA ASN A 153 13.05 19.40 -0.27
C ASN A 153 13.58 17.98 -0.51
N SER A 154 14.53 17.83 -1.41
CA SER A 154 15.07 16.52 -1.80
C SER A 154 15.80 15.79 -0.68
N ASP A 155 16.41 16.52 0.24
CA ASP A 155 17.11 16.01 1.43
C ASP A 155 16.17 15.39 2.48
N GLN A 156 14.90 15.79 2.45
CA GLN A 156 13.86 15.24 3.32
C GLN A 156 13.23 13.94 2.77
N ILE A 157 13.55 13.53 1.53
CA ILE A 157 12.96 12.36 0.90
C ILE A 157 14.02 11.30 0.68
N SER A 158 13.84 10.14 1.29
CA SER A 158 14.70 8.96 1.08
C SER A 158 13.97 7.89 0.27
N ILE A 159 14.69 7.26 -0.67
CA ILE A 159 14.17 6.11 -1.41
C ILE A 159 14.59 4.84 -0.67
N TYR A 160 13.62 4.07 -0.19
CA TYR A 160 13.87 2.82 0.50
C TYR A 160 12.99 1.70 -0.07
N PRO A 161 13.54 0.80 -0.88
CA PRO A 161 12.82 -0.37 -1.37
C PRO A 161 12.54 -1.31 -0.19
N ILE A 162 11.30 -1.69 0.01
CA ILE A 162 10.90 -2.58 1.14
C ILE A 162 11.31 -4.03 0.88
N ILE A 163 11.39 -4.42 -0.36
CA ILE A 163 11.73 -5.79 -0.76
C ILE A 163 13.26 -5.90 -0.75
N GLU A 164 13.80 -6.64 0.20
CA GLU A 164 15.14 -7.18 0.07
C GLU A 164 15.12 -8.09 -1.18
N GLN A 165 16.11 -7.93 -2.07
CA GLN A 165 16.31 -8.90 -3.15
C GLN A 165 16.51 -10.26 -2.49
N GLU A 166 15.45 -11.05 -2.43
CA GLU A 166 15.59 -12.45 -2.12
C GLU A 166 16.50 -13.05 -3.19
N SER A 167 17.48 -13.84 -2.73
CA SER A 167 18.37 -14.61 -3.58
C SER A 167 17.56 -15.26 -4.70
N VAL A 168 18.02 -15.07 -5.91
CA VAL A 168 17.48 -15.65 -7.13
C VAL A 168 17.09 -17.10 -6.87
N LEU A 169 15.79 -17.39 -6.93
CA LEU A 169 15.31 -18.76 -6.82
C LEU A 169 16.06 -19.62 -7.85
N PRO A 170 16.57 -20.78 -7.44
CA PRO A 170 17.31 -21.65 -8.36
C PRO A 170 16.43 -21.97 -9.56
N ASN A 171 17.04 -21.97 -10.74
CA ASN A 171 16.46 -22.20 -12.06
C ASN A 171 15.27 -23.19 -12.08
N SER A 172 14.08 -22.70 -11.75
CA SER A 172 12.88 -23.42 -12.12
C SER A 172 12.74 -23.34 -13.64
N LYS A 173 12.56 -24.49 -14.31
CA LYS A 173 12.23 -24.51 -15.73
C LYS A 173 11.03 -23.57 -15.95
N LYS A 174 11.27 -22.46 -16.63
CA LYS A 174 10.17 -21.56 -17.02
C LYS A 174 9.27 -22.34 -17.96
N ILE A 175 8.01 -22.48 -17.60
CA ILE A 175 6.98 -22.98 -18.50
C ILE A 175 6.68 -21.80 -19.44
N THR A 176 7.02 -21.95 -20.72
CA THR A 176 6.69 -20.98 -21.75
C THR A 176 5.16 -20.95 -21.93
N ASN A 177 4.58 -19.78 -22.11
CA ASN A 177 3.15 -19.54 -22.33
C ASN A 177 2.22 -19.66 -21.09
N ASP A 178 2.78 -19.88 -19.90
CA ASP A 178 2.07 -19.74 -18.63
C ASP A 178 2.30 -18.33 -18.04
N PHE A 179 1.24 -17.60 -17.80
CA PHE A 179 1.28 -16.25 -17.29
C PHE A 179 0.50 -16.16 -15.98
N VAL A 180 1.06 -15.52 -14.98
CA VAL A 180 0.36 -15.26 -13.72
C VAL A 180 0.20 -13.76 -13.51
N TYR A 181 -1.01 -13.32 -13.14
CA TYR A 181 -1.28 -11.96 -12.73
C TYR A 181 -1.80 -11.93 -11.30
N VAL A 182 -0.90 -11.58 -10.39
CA VAL A 182 -1.17 -11.49 -8.94
C VAL A 182 -1.72 -10.12 -8.62
N SER A 183 -3.04 -10.02 -8.42
CA SER A 183 -3.68 -8.74 -8.10
C SER A 183 -5.10 -8.94 -7.58
N SER A 184 -5.55 -8.04 -6.70
CA SER A 184 -6.96 -7.95 -6.28
C SER A 184 -7.86 -7.39 -7.39
N GLY A 185 -9.18 -7.66 -7.34
CA GLY A 185 -10.18 -7.27 -8.34
C GLY A 185 -10.48 -5.77 -8.48
N VAL A 186 -9.73 -4.87 -7.80
CA VAL A 186 -9.96 -3.43 -7.87
C VAL A 186 -9.74 -2.86 -9.27
N SER A 187 -10.57 -1.93 -9.68
CA SER A 187 -10.68 -1.43 -11.07
C SER A 187 -9.37 -0.90 -11.67
N HIS A 188 -8.52 -0.25 -10.87
CA HIS A 188 -7.24 0.28 -11.36
C HIS A 188 -6.18 -0.78 -11.69
N LYS A 189 -6.43 -2.04 -11.35
CA LYS A 189 -5.57 -3.18 -11.72
C LYS A 189 -5.82 -3.67 -13.16
N ASN A 190 -6.80 -3.09 -13.86
CA ASN A 190 -7.03 -3.28 -15.30
C ASN A 190 -7.23 -4.73 -15.78
N HIS A 191 -7.80 -5.61 -14.96
CA HIS A 191 -8.07 -7.01 -15.34
C HIS A 191 -8.86 -7.13 -16.65
N ILE A 192 -9.83 -6.23 -16.87
CA ILE A 192 -10.63 -6.20 -18.11
C ILE A 192 -9.72 -5.98 -19.33
N ARG A 193 -8.77 -5.05 -19.25
CA ARG A 193 -7.82 -4.79 -20.33
C ARG A 193 -6.85 -5.96 -20.52
N LEU A 194 -6.39 -6.54 -19.42
CA LEU A 194 -5.51 -7.72 -19.44
C LEU A 194 -6.18 -8.86 -20.21
N ILE A 195 -7.40 -9.25 -19.81
CA ILE A 195 -8.12 -10.36 -20.45
C ILE A 195 -8.37 -10.07 -21.93
N LYS A 196 -8.80 -8.85 -22.28
CA LYS A 196 -8.98 -8.48 -23.69
C LYS A 196 -7.70 -8.60 -24.51
N ALA A 197 -6.56 -8.18 -23.95
CA ALA A 197 -5.26 -8.31 -24.61
C ALA A 197 -4.86 -9.78 -24.80
N PHE A 198 -5.13 -10.65 -23.82
CA PHE A 198 -4.88 -12.09 -23.94
C PHE A 198 -5.80 -12.75 -24.99
N ILE A 199 -7.08 -12.38 -25.03
CA ILE A 199 -8.02 -12.86 -26.07
C ILE A 199 -7.54 -12.42 -27.45
N GLU A 200 -7.17 -11.16 -27.61
CA GLU A 200 -6.67 -10.63 -28.88
C GLU A 200 -5.35 -11.29 -29.31
N GLY A 201 -4.44 -11.51 -28.37
CA GLY A 201 -3.18 -12.20 -28.63
C GLY A 201 -3.39 -13.67 -29.03
N ALA A 202 -4.24 -14.39 -28.31
CA ALA A 202 -4.56 -15.78 -28.60
C ALA A 202 -5.21 -15.97 -30.00
N ASN A 203 -6.05 -15.03 -30.42
CA ASN A 203 -6.64 -15.06 -31.78
C ASN A 203 -5.61 -14.87 -32.91
N LYS A 204 -4.39 -14.41 -32.60
CA LYS A 204 -3.30 -14.18 -33.56
C LYS A 204 -2.27 -15.30 -33.63
N THR A 205 -2.45 -16.35 -32.86
CA THR A 205 -1.51 -17.48 -32.78
C THR A 205 -2.24 -18.79 -32.48
N ASP A 206 -1.64 -19.92 -32.87
CA ASP A 206 -2.13 -21.25 -32.52
C ASP A 206 -1.47 -21.81 -31.24
N ILE A 207 -0.60 -21.01 -30.59
CA ILE A 207 0.09 -21.42 -29.38
C ILE A 207 -0.90 -21.46 -28.22
N GLU A 208 -0.88 -22.54 -27.45
CA GLU A 208 -1.64 -22.63 -26.20
C GLU A 208 -1.09 -21.65 -25.18
N ILE A 209 -1.97 -20.82 -24.61
CA ILE A 209 -1.67 -19.81 -23.61
C ILE A 209 -2.48 -20.12 -22.36
N LYS A 210 -1.82 -20.08 -21.19
CA LYS A 210 -2.50 -20.19 -19.90
C LYS A 210 -2.32 -18.90 -19.10
N LEU A 211 -3.43 -18.34 -18.62
CA LEU A 211 -3.46 -17.15 -17.79
C LEU A 211 -4.05 -17.48 -16.41
N HIS A 212 -3.23 -17.32 -15.38
CA HIS A 212 -3.63 -17.50 -13.99
C HIS A 212 -3.95 -16.14 -13.34
N LEU A 213 -5.13 -16.01 -12.72
CA LEU A 213 -5.61 -14.81 -12.05
C LEU A 213 -5.88 -15.11 -10.58
N THR A 214 -5.38 -14.25 -9.67
CA THR A 214 -5.63 -14.36 -8.22
C THR A 214 -6.89 -13.57 -7.85
N LEU A 215 -8.03 -13.94 -8.42
CA LEU A 215 -9.35 -13.41 -8.07
C LEU A 215 -10.42 -14.46 -8.37
N ASN A 216 -11.62 -14.23 -7.87
CA ASN A 216 -12.76 -15.07 -8.15
C ASN A 216 -13.35 -14.75 -9.52
N LYS A 217 -13.88 -15.78 -10.20
CA LYS A 217 -14.44 -15.62 -11.54
C LYS A 217 -15.59 -14.61 -11.59
N GLU A 218 -16.35 -14.52 -10.53
CA GLU A 218 -17.52 -13.64 -10.35
C GLU A 218 -17.14 -12.15 -10.28
N GLU A 219 -15.89 -11.84 -9.99
CA GLU A 219 -15.39 -10.46 -9.94
C GLU A 219 -15.21 -9.83 -11.34
N LEU A 220 -15.34 -10.63 -12.39
CA LEU A 220 -15.16 -10.19 -13.77
C LEU A 220 -16.40 -10.43 -14.62
N PRO A 221 -16.61 -9.61 -15.68
CA PRO A 221 -17.60 -9.91 -16.72
C PRO A 221 -17.33 -11.27 -17.37
N LYS A 222 -18.38 -11.91 -17.87
CA LYS A 222 -18.23 -13.13 -18.67
C LYS A 222 -17.54 -12.83 -20.00
N TYR A 223 -16.57 -13.66 -20.35
CA TYR A 223 -15.84 -13.61 -21.61
C TYR A 223 -15.96 -14.93 -22.37
N ILE A 224 -15.91 -14.85 -23.69
CA ILE A 224 -15.72 -16.00 -24.56
C ILE A 224 -14.22 -16.07 -24.86
N TYR A 225 -13.61 -17.18 -24.52
CA TYR A 225 -12.17 -17.39 -24.72
C TYR A 225 -11.92 -18.19 -26.00
N PRO A 226 -10.88 -17.84 -26.78
CA PRO A 226 -10.37 -18.69 -27.86
C PRO A 226 -9.99 -20.08 -27.35
N ARG A 227 -10.03 -21.11 -28.21
CA ARG A 227 -9.75 -22.51 -27.82
C ARG A 227 -8.35 -22.69 -27.24
N ASN A 228 -7.38 -21.91 -27.71
CA ASN A 228 -5.98 -21.93 -27.27
C ASN A 228 -5.69 -21.00 -26.06
N LEU A 229 -6.71 -20.37 -25.46
CA LEU A 229 -6.55 -19.56 -24.24
C LEU A 229 -7.29 -20.21 -23.06
N LYS A 230 -6.54 -20.72 -22.08
CA LYS A 230 -7.08 -21.20 -20.83
C LYS A 230 -6.91 -20.15 -19.73
N VAL A 231 -8.00 -19.74 -19.09
CA VAL A 231 -7.97 -18.78 -17.96
C VAL A 231 -8.38 -19.52 -16.70
N GLU A 232 -7.47 -19.51 -15.69
CA GLU A 232 -7.67 -20.14 -14.40
C GLU A 232 -7.79 -19.10 -13.29
N PHE A 233 -8.78 -19.27 -12.42
CA PHE A 233 -9.09 -18.38 -11.31
C PHE A 233 -8.73 -19.08 -10.00
N HIS A 234 -7.90 -18.45 -9.16
CA HIS A 234 -7.37 -19.04 -7.94
C HIS A 234 -7.98 -18.46 -6.66
N GLY A 235 -8.86 -17.45 -6.79
CA GLY A 235 -9.41 -16.72 -5.65
C GLY A 235 -8.38 -15.80 -4.98
N THR A 236 -8.78 -15.14 -3.89
CA THR A 236 -7.94 -14.24 -3.07
C THR A 236 -7.79 -14.78 -1.66
#